data_ef0f70408f4c4d36576de454b3dbbb51
#
_entry.id   ef0f70408f4c4d36576de454b3dbbb51
#
_cell.length_a   1.000
_cell.length_b   1.000
_cell.length_c   1.000
_cell.angle_alpha   90.00
_cell.angle_beta   90.00
_cell.angle_gamma   90.00
#
_symmetry.space_group_name_H-M   'P 1'
#
loop_
_entity.id
_entity.type
_entity.pdbx_description
1 polymer ?
#
loop_
_entity_poly.entity_id
_entity_poly.type
_entity_poly.pdbx_seq_one_letter_code
_entity_poly.pdbx_strand_id
1 'polypeptide(L)'
;PDLLKFAKISTMLVIVATIGQASTGLARNSGYDVAASHAYAAQLGLVACIAIVALVIMSKSENKKLKGMSFGLATIWLIQYGLGEMFSGMTWISLIHAVIAMAIFGHALALMRVIAAEHAIHSE
;
A
#
# COMPACT_ATOMS: atom_id res chain seq x y z
N PRO A 1 -15.06 11.40 15.42
CA PRO A 1 -14.81 11.27 13.98
C PRO A 1 -14.43 9.85 13.60
N ASP A 2 -14.84 9.46 12.42
CA ASP A 2 -14.65 8.11 11.89
C ASP A 2 -13.23 7.89 11.35
N LEU A 3 -12.24 7.96 12.21
CA LEU A 3 -10.84 7.80 11.79
C LEU A 3 -10.59 6.43 11.14
N LEU A 4 -11.21 5.37 11.69
CA LEU A 4 -11.09 4.02 11.11
C LEU A 4 -11.81 3.90 9.77
N LYS A 5 -12.89 4.64 9.56
CA LYS A 5 -13.54 4.75 8.25
C LYS A 5 -12.59 5.33 7.21
N PHE A 6 -11.90 6.41 7.55
CA PHE A 6 -10.91 7.03 6.67
C PHE A 6 -9.68 6.13 6.47
N ALA A 7 -9.27 5.39 7.51
CA ALA A 7 -8.21 4.39 7.37
C ALA A 7 -8.62 3.28 6.38
N LYS A 8 -9.87 2.85 6.42
CA LYS A 8 -10.42 1.89 5.46
C LYS A 8 -10.39 2.42 4.03
N ILE A 9 -10.83 3.66 3.83
CA ILE A 9 -10.77 4.32 2.52
C ILE A 9 -9.32 4.42 2.03
N SER A 10 -8.40 4.82 2.91
CA SER A 10 -6.98 4.92 2.56
C SER A 10 -6.39 3.56 2.17
N THR A 11 -6.82 2.47 2.83
CA THR A 11 -6.40 1.11 2.47
C THR A 11 -6.95 0.72 1.10
N MET A 12 -8.18 1.11 0.76
CA MET A 12 -8.73 0.91 -0.59
C MET A 12 -7.88 1.65 -1.63
N LEU A 13 -7.43 2.87 -1.33
CA LEU A 13 -6.54 3.63 -2.22
C LEU A 13 -5.20 2.92 -2.41
N VAL A 14 -4.64 2.30 -1.37
CA VAL A 14 -3.42 1.48 -1.49
C VAL A 14 -3.66 0.31 -2.43
N ILE A 15 -4.79 -0.38 -2.30
CA ILE A 15 -5.13 -1.51 -3.18
C ILE A 15 -5.24 -1.06 -4.63
N VAL A 16 -5.94 0.04 -4.89
CA VAL A 16 -6.08 0.63 -6.23
C VAL A 16 -4.71 1.06 -6.77
N ALA A 17 -3.91 1.72 -5.95
CA ALA A 17 -2.55 2.13 -6.32
C ALA A 17 -1.67 0.92 -6.65
N THR A 18 -1.80 -0.18 -5.93
CA THR A 18 -1.06 -1.43 -6.20
C THR A 18 -1.45 -2.02 -7.55
N ILE A 19 -2.75 -2.03 -7.86
CA ILE A 19 -3.23 -2.47 -9.18
C ILE A 19 -2.69 -1.55 -10.27
N GLY A 20 -2.71 -0.23 -10.06
CA GLY A 20 -2.14 0.75 -10.98
C GLY A 20 -0.64 0.57 -11.17
N GLN A 21 0.10 0.27 -10.10
CA GLN A 21 1.53 -0.05 -10.14
C GLN A 21 1.81 -1.30 -10.96
N ALA A 22 1.06 -2.37 -10.74
CA ALA A 22 1.22 -3.62 -11.48
C ALA A 22 0.90 -3.42 -12.98
N SER A 23 -0.20 -2.74 -13.28
CA SER A 23 -0.63 -2.49 -14.67
C SER A 23 0.37 -1.61 -15.42
N THR A 24 0.79 -0.50 -14.81
CA THR A 24 1.77 0.41 -15.43
C THR A 24 3.15 -0.20 -15.50
N GLY A 25 3.54 -1.02 -14.51
CA GLY A 25 4.80 -1.76 -14.53
C GLY A 25 4.86 -2.76 -15.69
N LEU A 26 3.80 -3.52 -15.90
CA LEU A 26 3.68 -4.44 -17.02
C LEU A 26 3.67 -3.70 -18.34
N ALA A 27 2.91 -2.62 -18.47
CA ALA A 27 2.85 -1.81 -19.68
C ALA A 27 4.23 -1.24 -20.02
N ARG A 28 4.93 -0.70 -19.02
CA ARG A 28 6.28 -0.17 -19.19
C ARG A 28 7.25 -1.26 -19.67
N ASN A 29 7.16 -2.43 -19.08
CA ASN A 29 8.00 -3.57 -19.47
C ASN A 29 7.69 -4.06 -20.88
N SER A 30 6.48 -3.79 -21.38
CA SER A 30 6.05 -4.10 -22.75
C SER A 30 6.33 -2.97 -23.76
N GLY A 31 7.06 -1.94 -23.34
CA GLY A 31 7.51 -0.85 -24.21
C GLY A 31 6.60 0.38 -24.25
N TYR A 32 5.55 0.44 -23.43
CA TYR A 32 4.69 1.63 -23.35
C TYR A 32 5.33 2.72 -22.49
N ASP A 33 5.14 3.96 -22.87
CA ASP A 33 5.64 5.13 -22.15
C ASP A 33 4.68 5.53 -21.03
N VAL A 34 4.75 4.80 -19.92
CA VAL A 34 3.89 5.02 -18.75
C VAL A 34 4.69 5.22 -17.47
N ALA A 35 5.94 5.66 -17.59
CA ALA A 35 6.81 5.87 -16.43
C ALA A 35 6.23 6.89 -15.45
N ALA A 36 5.66 8.00 -15.94
CA ALA A 36 5.02 9.01 -15.11
C ALA A 36 3.80 8.45 -14.37
N SER A 37 2.94 7.69 -15.05
CA SER A 37 1.78 7.05 -14.43
C SER A 37 2.18 6.07 -13.34
N HIS A 38 3.24 5.30 -13.58
CA HIS A 38 3.80 4.37 -12.60
C HIS A 38 4.31 5.13 -11.36
N ALA A 39 5.02 6.24 -11.56
CA ALA A 39 5.52 7.08 -10.47
C ALA A 39 4.38 7.72 -9.66
N TYR A 40 3.33 8.23 -10.31
CA TYR A 40 2.18 8.80 -9.62
C TYR A 40 1.43 7.76 -8.78
N ALA A 41 1.24 6.56 -9.30
CA ALA A 41 0.62 5.48 -8.54
C ALA A 41 1.47 5.10 -7.31
N ALA A 42 2.80 5.10 -7.43
CA ALA A 42 3.71 4.87 -6.31
C ALA A 42 3.57 5.93 -5.23
N GLN A 43 3.50 7.20 -5.62
CA GLN A 43 3.32 8.33 -4.71
C GLN A 43 1.95 8.30 -4.02
N LEU A 44 0.89 8.01 -4.77
CA LEU A 44 -0.46 7.86 -4.20
C LEU A 44 -0.48 6.78 -3.12
N GLY A 45 0.10 5.63 -3.41
CA GLY A 45 0.17 4.54 -2.45
C GLY A 45 0.98 4.90 -1.21
N LEU A 46 2.09 5.61 -1.38
CA LEU A 46 2.92 6.07 -0.25
C LEU A 46 2.14 7.01 0.66
N VAL A 47 1.49 8.01 0.08
CA VAL A 47 0.67 8.97 0.85
C VAL A 47 -0.47 8.23 1.57
N ALA A 48 -1.13 7.30 0.90
CA ALA A 48 -2.20 6.50 1.51
C ALA A 48 -1.67 5.63 2.66
N CYS A 49 -0.49 5.02 2.53
CA CYS A 49 0.14 4.25 3.60
C CYS A 49 0.45 5.11 4.83
N ILE A 50 0.98 6.30 4.62
CA ILE A 50 1.24 7.27 5.70
C ILE A 50 -0.08 7.67 6.36
N ALA A 51 -1.12 7.92 5.59
CA ALA A 51 -2.45 8.25 6.10
C ALA A 51 -3.02 7.12 6.97
N ILE A 52 -2.88 5.86 6.54
CA ILE A 52 -3.33 4.70 7.32
C ILE A 52 -2.65 4.69 8.69
N VAL A 53 -1.33 4.81 8.73
CA VAL A 53 -0.55 4.79 9.98
C VAL A 53 -1.02 5.92 10.89
N ALA A 54 -1.12 7.15 10.38
CA ALA A 54 -1.55 8.30 11.15
C ALA A 54 -2.96 8.12 11.70
N LEU A 55 -3.91 7.67 10.87
CA LEU A 55 -5.30 7.47 11.28
C LEU A 55 -5.44 6.36 12.32
N VAL A 56 -4.70 5.26 12.17
CA VAL A 56 -4.70 4.16 13.13
C VAL A 56 -4.15 4.61 14.48
N ILE A 57 -3.04 5.37 14.50
CA ILE A 57 -2.49 5.94 15.71
C ILE A 57 -3.49 6.89 16.37
N MET A 58 -4.05 7.81 15.59
CA MET A 58 -5.01 8.81 16.09
C MET A 58 -6.30 8.19 16.60
N SER A 59 -6.69 7.03 16.09
CA SER A 59 -7.87 6.30 16.56
C SER A 59 -7.72 5.75 17.97
N LYS A 60 -6.50 5.72 18.49
CA LYS A 60 -6.15 5.18 19.82
C LYS A 60 -6.59 3.72 20.00
N SER A 61 -6.71 2.97 18.92
CA SER A 61 -7.03 1.54 19.00
C SER A 61 -5.97 0.77 19.76
N GLU A 62 -6.38 -0.11 20.64
CA GLU A 62 -5.50 -1.02 21.38
C GLU A 62 -5.13 -2.28 20.57
N ASN A 63 -5.68 -2.42 19.37
CA ASN A 63 -5.44 -3.58 18.53
C ASN A 63 -4.01 -3.60 17.99
N LYS A 64 -3.17 -4.43 18.59
CA LYS A 64 -1.76 -4.55 18.24
C LYS A 64 -1.57 -5.08 16.80
N LYS A 65 -2.46 -5.98 16.36
CA LYS A 65 -2.43 -6.51 15.00
C LYS A 65 -2.68 -5.41 13.98
N LEU A 66 -3.68 -4.57 14.23
CA LEU A 66 -3.99 -3.42 13.38
C LEU A 66 -2.80 -2.48 13.26
N LYS A 67 -2.20 -2.11 14.38
CA LYS A 67 -1.01 -1.24 14.40
C LYS A 67 0.16 -1.86 13.64
N GLY A 68 0.49 -3.11 13.95
CA GLY A 68 1.60 -3.82 13.33
C GLY A 68 1.44 -3.98 11.84
N MET A 69 0.24 -4.31 11.36
CA MET A 69 -0.03 -4.46 9.93
C MET A 69 0.01 -3.11 9.20
N SER A 70 -0.45 -2.03 9.85
CA SER A 70 -0.40 -0.68 9.27
C SER A 70 1.05 -0.21 9.09
N PHE A 71 1.89 -0.35 10.11
CA PHE A 71 3.32 -0.04 10.02
C PHE A 71 4.03 -0.95 9.03
N GLY A 72 3.68 -2.25 9.02
CA GLY A 72 4.24 -3.22 8.08
C GLY A 72 3.97 -2.84 6.63
N LEU A 73 2.75 -2.44 6.33
CA LEU A 73 2.38 -2.00 4.97
C LEU A 73 3.19 -0.78 4.54
N ALA A 74 3.30 0.23 5.39
CA ALA A 74 4.07 1.43 5.09
C ALA A 74 5.55 1.10 4.89
N THR A 75 6.11 0.23 5.71
CA THR A 75 7.52 -0.20 5.61
C THR A 75 7.78 -0.94 4.30
N ILE A 76 6.92 -1.90 3.94
CA ILE A 76 7.06 -2.66 2.70
C ILE A 76 6.91 -1.73 1.49
N TRP A 77 5.99 -0.77 1.54
CA TRP A 77 5.80 0.20 0.46
C TRP A 77 7.04 1.06 0.25
N LEU A 78 7.66 1.53 1.34
CA LEU A 78 8.91 2.31 1.27
C LEU A 78 10.05 1.50 0.67
N ILE A 79 10.20 0.24 1.06
CA ILE A 79 11.21 -0.65 0.49
C ILE A 79 10.96 -0.84 -1.01
N GLN A 80 9.72 -1.10 -1.39
CA GLN A 80 9.31 -1.28 -2.77
C GLN A 80 9.57 -0.02 -3.61
N TYR A 81 9.24 1.15 -3.07
CA TYR A 81 9.49 2.43 -3.70
C TYR A 81 11.00 2.64 -3.94
N GLY A 82 11.82 2.37 -2.92
CA GLY A 82 13.27 2.48 -3.01
C GLY A 82 13.87 1.53 -4.05
N LEU A 83 13.40 0.29 -4.11
CA LEU A 83 13.83 -0.69 -5.11
C LEU A 83 13.52 -0.21 -6.52
N GLY A 84 12.35 0.36 -6.75
CA GLY A 84 11.96 0.90 -8.04
C GLY A 84 12.81 2.08 -8.49
N GLU A 85 13.15 2.99 -7.55
CA GLU A 85 13.92 4.19 -7.85
C GLU A 85 15.43 3.92 -8.00
N MET A 86 15.99 3.06 -7.16
CA MET A 86 17.43 2.85 -7.08
C MET A 86 17.96 1.78 -8.03
N PHE A 87 17.14 0.80 -8.38
CA PHE A 87 17.56 -0.40 -9.12
C PHE A 87 16.80 -0.62 -10.41
N SER A 88 16.21 0.44 -10.96
CA SER A 88 15.50 0.41 -12.23
C SER A 88 16.41 -0.14 -13.36
N GLY A 89 15.91 -1.10 -14.11
CA GLY A 89 16.64 -1.70 -15.23
C GLY A 89 17.43 -2.98 -14.91
N MET A 90 17.55 -3.38 -13.64
CA MET A 90 18.18 -4.64 -13.26
C MET A 90 17.14 -5.76 -13.23
N THR A 91 17.27 -6.77 -14.09
CA THR A 91 16.26 -7.82 -14.29
C THR A 91 15.90 -8.55 -12.99
N TRP A 92 16.87 -8.97 -12.21
CA TRP A 92 16.61 -9.73 -10.99
C TRP A 92 15.96 -8.86 -9.91
N ILE A 93 16.27 -7.57 -9.86
CA ILE A 93 15.61 -6.61 -8.97
C ILE A 93 14.14 -6.42 -9.41
N SER A 94 13.87 -6.38 -10.71
CA SER A 94 12.51 -6.31 -11.24
C SER A 94 11.66 -7.51 -10.81
N LEU A 95 12.24 -8.71 -10.78
CA LEU A 95 11.56 -9.91 -10.32
C LEU A 95 11.22 -9.83 -8.83
N ILE A 96 12.17 -9.41 -7.99
CA ILE A 96 11.95 -9.20 -6.56
C ILE A 96 10.87 -8.14 -6.35
N HIS A 97 10.95 -7.03 -7.07
CA HIS A 97 9.97 -5.94 -7.03
C HIS A 97 8.55 -6.46 -7.36
N ALA A 98 8.41 -7.31 -8.37
CA ALA A 98 7.13 -7.91 -8.73
C ALA A 98 6.58 -8.84 -7.63
N VAL A 99 7.44 -9.65 -7.01
CA VAL A 99 7.04 -10.55 -5.91
C VAL A 99 6.60 -9.73 -4.68
N ILE A 100 7.33 -8.68 -4.34
CA ILE A 100 6.97 -7.78 -3.24
C ILE A 100 5.63 -7.08 -3.55
N ALA A 101 5.36 -6.71 -4.79
CA ALA A 101 4.07 -6.13 -5.19
C ALA A 101 2.90 -7.07 -4.88
N MET A 102 3.05 -8.37 -5.16
CA MET A 102 2.04 -9.36 -4.81
C MET A 102 1.86 -9.49 -3.30
N ALA A 103 2.95 -9.46 -2.54
CA ALA A 103 2.91 -9.48 -1.08
C ALA A 103 2.20 -8.25 -0.50
N ILE A 104 2.47 -7.06 -1.06
CA ILE A 104 1.79 -5.81 -0.67
C ILE A 104 0.28 -5.94 -0.92
N PHE A 105 -0.12 -6.45 -2.07
CA PHE A 105 -1.54 -6.63 -2.42
C PHE A 105 -2.24 -7.53 -1.40
N GLY A 106 -1.66 -8.70 -1.10
CA GLY A 106 -2.20 -9.62 -0.11
C GLY A 106 -2.25 -9.02 1.30
N HIS A 107 -1.19 -8.31 1.70
CA HIS A 107 -1.13 -7.64 3.00
C HIS A 107 -2.19 -6.53 3.12
N ALA A 108 -2.37 -5.74 2.08
CA ALA A 108 -3.38 -4.66 2.06
C ALA A 108 -4.81 -5.23 2.15
N LEU A 109 -5.09 -6.33 1.45
CA LEU A 109 -6.39 -7.01 1.57
C LEU A 109 -6.63 -7.53 2.99
N ALA A 110 -5.61 -8.13 3.61
CA ALA A 110 -5.71 -8.60 4.98
C ALA A 110 -5.90 -7.44 5.97
N LEU A 111 -5.17 -6.34 5.79
CA LEU A 111 -5.31 -5.13 6.60
C LEU A 111 -6.71 -4.54 6.48
N MET A 112 -7.29 -4.52 5.28
CA MET A 112 -8.66 -4.05 5.05
C MET A 112 -9.65 -4.79 5.95
N ARG A 113 -9.51 -6.11 6.07
CA ARG A 113 -10.39 -6.92 6.93
C ARG A 113 -10.21 -6.58 8.41
N VAL A 114 -8.97 -6.37 8.83
CA VAL A 114 -8.67 -6.01 10.23
C VAL A 114 -9.26 -4.64 10.56
N ILE A 115 -9.08 -3.66 9.68
CA ILE A 115 -9.67 -2.31 9.84
C ILE A 115 -11.19 -2.38 9.86
N ALA A 116 -11.79 -3.13 8.96
CA ALA A 116 -13.26 -3.25 8.88
C ALA A 116 -13.83 -3.87 10.15
N ALA A 117 -13.18 -4.90 10.70
CA ALA A 117 -13.60 -5.53 11.94
C ALA A 117 -13.47 -4.56 13.13
N GLU A 118 -12.36 -3.84 13.21
CA GLU A 118 -12.14 -2.85 14.27
C GLU A 118 -13.14 -1.69 14.16
N HIS A 119 -13.40 -1.21 12.95
CA HIS A 119 -14.39 -0.16 12.70
C HIS A 119 -15.79 -0.60 13.14
N ALA A 120 -16.17 -1.84 12.84
CA ALA A 120 -17.46 -2.38 13.25
C ALA A 120 -17.64 -2.40 14.78
N ILE A 121 -16.58 -2.76 15.52
CA ILE A 121 -16.59 -2.75 17.00
C ILE A 121 -16.79 -1.32 17.53
N HIS A 122 -16.12 -0.34 16.96
CA HIS A 122 -16.18 1.05 17.42
C HIS A 122 -17.42 1.80 16.94
N SER A 123 -18.17 1.24 15.97
CA SER A 123 -19.43 1.82 15.48
C SER A 123 -20.65 1.41 16.30
N GLU A 124 -20.53 0.41 17.14
CA GLU A 124 -21.55 -0.03 18.08
C GLU A 124 -21.53 0.85 19.34
#